data_2bca5489ae8f07e09bb905daee46fbf7
#
_entry.id   2bca5489ae8f07e09bb905daee46fbf7
#
_cell.length_a   1.000
_cell.length_b   1.000
_cell.length_c   1.000
_cell.angle_alpha   90.00
_cell.angle_beta   90.00
_cell.angle_gamma   90.00
#
_symmetry.space_group_name_H-M   'P 1'
#
loop_
_entity.id
_entity.type
_entity.pdbx_description
1 polymer ?
#
loop_
_entity_poly.entity_id
_entity_poly.type
_entity_poly.pdbx_seq_one_letter_code
_entity_poly.pdbx_strand_id
1 'polypeptide(L)'
;MRKTPMSIRKIFDLSYPEPKPRSKNQIWIKDVGFDEAPWYHERMGLIELEDFLEVAGEKIDYVKITTPQILGHPEAWLKRKLALYKRYSIQPYLDHGFFLRAYRKGLVDEAIEAAANLGFLVMEFMNTFDDVPSWQLKAWRQRAIDCGMDLIYEHHPESGWRKVERAIASNAKQIISSAEPFLEHGAFTVLIDHEEIELQAEVAKDVLSEVIEYFGRDRMAFEVTSPKEAKMTWYSNIINYFQLFGKDCNITNIMPSQVMLIDP
;
A
#
# COMPACT_ATOMS: atom_id res chain seq x y z
N MET A 1 1.23 42.21 28.89
CA MET A 1 0.97 41.32 27.73
C MET A 1 1.15 39.88 28.17
N ARG A 2 0.09 39.08 28.21
CA ARG A 2 0.23 37.61 28.42
C ARG A 2 0.82 36.99 27.15
N LYS A 3 2.01 36.37 27.25
CA LYS A 3 2.59 35.62 26.15
C LYS A 3 1.62 34.51 25.79
N THR A 4 1.26 34.37 24.51
CA THR A 4 0.48 33.23 24.02
C THR A 4 1.25 31.95 24.41
N PRO A 5 0.61 30.98 25.09
CA PRO A 5 1.31 29.77 25.50
C PRO A 5 1.83 29.03 24.26
N MET A 6 3.08 28.64 24.32
CA MET A 6 3.71 27.84 23.25
C MET A 6 3.09 26.42 23.25
N SER A 7 2.67 25.93 22.11
CA SER A 7 2.09 24.57 22.03
C SER A 7 3.18 23.52 22.31
N ILE A 8 2.77 22.38 22.89
CA ILE A 8 3.66 21.24 23.16
C ILE A 8 4.35 20.78 21.88
N ARG A 9 3.64 20.74 20.76
CA ARG A 9 4.21 20.34 19.44
C ARG A 9 5.37 21.27 19.03
N LYS A 10 5.25 22.58 19.27
CA LYS A 10 6.33 23.52 18.98
C LYS A 10 7.55 23.38 19.91
N ILE A 11 7.33 22.96 21.15
CA ILE A 11 8.42 22.74 22.11
C ILE A 11 9.31 21.55 21.69
N PHE A 12 8.70 20.52 21.11
CA PHE A 12 9.38 19.28 20.70
C PHE A 12 9.67 19.22 19.19
N ASP A 13 9.45 20.32 18.48
CA ASP A 13 9.63 20.39 17.01
C ASP A 13 8.89 19.30 16.22
N LEU A 14 7.69 18.95 16.69
CA LEU A 14 6.83 17.93 16.09
C LEU A 14 6.03 18.50 14.91
N SER A 15 6.67 19.12 13.96
CA SER A 15 6.04 19.61 12.74
C SER A 15 6.24 18.59 11.61
N TYR A 16 5.19 18.35 10.82
CA TYR A 16 5.28 17.60 9.57
C TYR A 16 5.32 18.62 8.42
N PRO A 17 6.52 18.92 7.87
CA PRO A 17 6.67 20.03 6.94
C PRO A 17 6.31 19.70 5.50
N GLU A 18 6.13 18.44 5.14
CA GLU A 18 5.94 18.06 3.74
C GLU A 18 4.46 17.94 3.36
N PRO A 19 4.08 18.44 2.15
CA PRO A 19 2.75 18.18 1.61
C PRO A 19 2.55 16.68 1.36
N LYS A 20 1.31 16.22 1.51
CA LYS A 20 0.96 14.81 1.31
C LYS A 20 0.44 14.55 -0.11
N PRO A 21 0.70 13.38 -0.68
CA PRO A 21 1.59 12.33 -0.12
C PRO A 21 3.04 12.79 -0.05
N ARG A 22 3.75 12.37 0.99
CA ARG A 22 5.18 12.68 1.16
C ARG A 22 6.00 11.99 0.06
N SER A 23 7.17 12.51 -0.25
CA SER A 23 8.05 11.90 -1.26
C SER A 23 8.82 10.67 -0.74
N LYS A 24 9.00 10.59 0.58
CA LYS A 24 9.72 9.50 1.28
C LYS A 24 9.19 9.35 2.69
N ASN A 25 9.56 8.26 3.35
CA ASN A 25 9.09 7.92 4.69
C ASN A 25 7.55 7.92 4.78
N GLN A 26 6.94 7.39 3.72
CA GLN A 26 5.50 7.29 3.62
C GLN A 26 4.98 6.15 4.51
N ILE A 27 3.85 6.37 5.13
CA ILE A 27 3.10 5.36 5.87
C ILE A 27 1.81 5.06 5.11
N TRP A 28 1.67 3.82 4.68
CA TRP A 28 0.51 3.32 3.98
C TRP A 28 -0.24 2.34 4.86
N ILE A 29 -1.43 2.70 5.28
CA ILE A 29 -2.22 1.82 6.15
C ILE A 29 -3.08 0.84 5.34
N LYS A 30 -3.44 -0.27 5.99
CA LYS A 30 -4.42 -1.24 5.50
C LYS A 30 -5.69 -1.11 6.33
N ASP A 31 -6.77 -0.72 5.69
CA ASP A 31 -8.09 -0.63 6.30
C ASP A 31 -8.94 -1.84 5.87
N VAL A 32 -9.28 -2.67 6.83
CA VAL A 32 -10.07 -3.89 6.63
C VAL A 32 -11.57 -3.69 6.90
N GLY A 33 -11.99 -2.49 7.33
CA GLY A 33 -13.38 -2.17 7.60
C GLY A 33 -13.97 -3.02 8.73
N PHE A 34 -15.03 -3.74 8.42
CA PHE A 34 -15.66 -4.72 9.32
C PHE A 34 -15.32 -6.16 8.97
N ASP A 35 -14.45 -6.38 7.99
CA ASP A 35 -14.08 -7.73 7.58
C ASP A 35 -13.23 -8.39 8.67
N GLU A 36 -13.62 -9.61 9.01
CA GLU A 36 -12.86 -10.43 9.94
C GLU A 36 -12.00 -11.43 9.17
N ALA A 37 -10.76 -11.09 8.97
CA ALA A 37 -9.77 -12.15 8.88
C ALA A 37 -9.35 -12.50 10.32
N PRO A 38 -9.07 -13.77 10.63
CA PRO A 38 -8.74 -14.19 12.01
C PRO A 38 -7.57 -13.44 12.65
N TRP A 39 -6.78 -12.75 11.85
CA TRP A 39 -5.58 -12.01 12.22
C TRP A 39 -5.75 -10.48 12.22
N TYR A 40 -6.90 -9.93 11.76
CA TYR A 40 -7.18 -8.50 11.82
C TYR A 40 -8.21 -8.25 12.92
N HIS A 41 -7.77 -7.67 14.02
CA HIS A 41 -8.64 -7.35 15.15
C HIS A 41 -9.16 -5.90 15.10
N GLU A 42 -8.73 -5.12 14.10
CA GLU A 42 -9.07 -3.72 14.02
C GLU A 42 -10.26 -3.53 13.09
N ARG A 43 -11.36 -3.10 13.66
CA ARG A 43 -12.55 -2.71 12.92
C ARG A 43 -12.57 -1.20 12.82
N MET A 44 -12.86 -0.69 11.62
CA MET A 44 -12.90 0.74 11.39
C MET A 44 -14.14 1.13 10.62
N GLY A 45 -15.19 1.49 11.37
CA GLY A 45 -16.39 2.15 10.86
C GLY A 45 -16.12 3.61 10.53
N LEU A 46 -17.17 4.37 10.21
CA LEU A 46 -17.01 5.78 9.84
C LEU A 46 -16.69 6.68 11.04
N ILE A 47 -17.23 6.35 12.21
CA ILE A 47 -17.05 7.13 13.44
C ILE A 47 -15.63 6.91 13.97
N GLU A 48 -15.22 5.65 14.10
CA GLU A 48 -13.89 5.28 14.55
C GLU A 48 -12.81 5.81 13.60
N LEU A 49 -13.09 5.80 12.30
CA LEU A 49 -12.21 6.36 11.29
C LEU A 49 -12.04 7.87 11.47
N GLU A 50 -13.12 8.61 11.66
CA GLU A 50 -13.06 10.07 11.84
C GLU A 50 -12.23 10.45 13.07
N ASP A 51 -12.45 9.80 14.20
CA ASP A 51 -11.71 9.98 15.45
C ASP A 51 -10.22 9.61 15.27
N PHE A 52 -9.95 8.48 14.63
CA PHE A 52 -8.57 8.05 14.31
C PHE A 52 -7.83 9.06 13.44
N LEU A 53 -8.49 9.58 12.41
CA LEU A 53 -7.86 10.52 11.46
C LEU A 53 -7.58 11.90 12.09
N GLU A 54 -8.33 12.32 13.10
CA GLU A 54 -8.02 13.53 13.85
C GLU A 54 -6.66 13.43 14.58
N VAL A 55 -6.29 12.23 15.00
CA VAL A 55 -5.04 11.98 15.75
C VAL A 55 -3.89 11.59 14.82
N ALA A 56 -4.14 10.69 13.88
CA ALA A 56 -3.11 10.03 13.07
C ALA A 56 -3.07 10.47 11.60
N GLY A 57 -4.08 11.19 11.13
CA GLY A 57 -4.25 11.50 9.71
C GLY A 57 -3.05 12.23 9.08
N GLU A 58 -2.35 13.08 9.84
CA GLU A 58 -1.15 13.77 9.35
C GLU A 58 0.02 12.83 9.03
N LYS A 59 0.04 11.64 9.63
CA LYS A 59 1.13 10.65 9.46
C LYS A 59 0.93 9.72 8.27
N ILE A 60 -0.28 9.63 7.71
CA ILE A 60 -0.68 8.63 6.72
C ILE A 60 -0.71 9.26 5.33
N ASP A 61 -0.12 8.60 4.34
CA ASP A 61 -0.09 9.06 2.95
C ASP A 61 -1.10 8.29 2.08
N TYR A 62 -1.18 6.98 2.26
CA TYR A 62 -2.05 6.11 1.47
C TYR A 62 -2.85 5.16 2.37
N VAL A 63 -3.98 4.69 1.85
CA VAL A 63 -4.77 3.66 2.50
C VAL A 63 -5.22 2.58 1.52
N LYS A 64 -4.81 1.33 1.79
CA LYS A 64 -5.30 0.13 1.09
C LYS A 64 -6.70 -0.21 1.61
N ILE A 65 -7.68 -0.22 0.73
CA ILE A 65 -9.03 -0.71 1.04
C ILE A 65 -9.14 -2.14 0.51
N THR A 66 -9.40 -3.07 1.40
CA THR A 66 -9.40 -4.50 1.06
C THR A 66 -10.53 -4.89 0.12
N THR A 67 -10.28 -5.85 -0.74
CA THR A 67 -11.27 -6.39 -1.69
C THR A 67 -12.57 -6.85 -1.03
N PRO A 68 -12.58 -7.59 0.09
CA PRO A 68 -13.82 -7.94 0.77
C PRO A 68 -14.64 -6.71 1.17
N GLN A 69 -14.00 -5.67 1.65
CA GLN A 69 -14.67 -4.42 2.02
C GLN A 69 -15.31 -3.75 0.80
N ILE A 70 -14.58 -3.68 -0.31
CA ILE A 70 -15.09 -3.07 -1.56
C ILE A 70 -16.32 -3.81 -2.08
N LEU A 71 -16.31 -5.13 -2.03
CA LEU A 71 -17.38 -5.97 -2.57
C LEU A 71 -18.53 -6.22 -1.60
N GLY A 72 -18.27 -6.12 -0.30
CA GLY A 72 -19.23 -6.47 0.75
C GLY A 72 -19.99 -5.29 1.36
N HIS A 73 -19.49 -4.06 1.20
CA HIS A 73 -20.12 -2.91 1.81
C HIS A 73 -20.95 -2.08 0.80
N PRO A 74 -22.01 -1.38 1.24
CA PRO A 74 -22.79 -0.51 0.36
C PRO A 74 -21.93 0.61 -0.23
N GLU A 75 -22.05 0.88 -1.52
CA GLU A 75 -21.28 1.94 -2.21
C GLU A 75 -21.40 3.32 -1.55
N ALA A 76 -22.59 3.69 -1.09
CA ALA A 76 -22.80 4.95 -0.41
C ALA A 76 -21.98 5.07 0.90
N TRP A 77 -21.78 3.94 1.59
CA TRP A 77 -20.93 3.87 2.78
C TRP A 77 -19.45 3.99 2.40
N LEU A 78 -19.01 3.25 1.37
CA LEU A 78 -17.64 3.34 0.84
C LEU A 78 -17.31 4.75 0.37
N LYS A 79 -18.19 5.41 -0.38
CA LYS A 79 -18.00 6.81 -0.82
C LYS A 79 -17.76 7.75 0.36
N ARG A 80 -18.53 7.61 1.45
CA ARG A 80 -18.29 8.41 2.66
C ARG A 80 -16.95 8.11 3.31
N LYS A 81 -16.56 6.83 3.34
CA LYS A 81 -15.28 6.40 3.91
C LYS A 81 -14.11 6.97 3.12
N LEU A 82 -14.13 6.84 1.80
CA LEU A 82 -13.10 7.41 0.92
C LEU A 82 -13.03 8.94 1.03
N ALA A 83 -14.17 9.61 1.19
CA ALA A 83 -14.22 11.05 1.40
C ALA A 83 -13.57 11.47 2.73
N LEU A 84 -13.71 10.68 3.79
CA LEU A 84 -13.03 10.92 5.06
C LEU A 84 -11.51 10.89 4.88
N TYR A 85 -10.95 9.87 4.24
CA TYR A 85 -9.52 9.81 3.95
C TYR A 85 -9.02 11.00 3.14
N LYS A 86 -9.76 11.37 2.08
CA LYS A 86 -9.39 12.50 1.22
C LYS A 86 -9.37 13.84 1.94
N ARG A 87 -10.23 14.06 2.96
CA ARG A 87 -10.19 15.28 3.80
C ARG A 87 -8.84 15.49 4.49
N TYR A 88 -8.12 14.38 4.77
CA TYR A 88 -6.79 14.41 5.37
C TYR A 88 -5.67 14.25 4.34
N SER A 89 -5.97 14.44 3.04
CA SER A 89 -5.02 14.27 1.92
C SER A 89 -4.41 12.87 1.86
N ILE A 90 -5.13 11.85 2.33
CA ILE A 90 -4.74 10.45 2.24
C ILE A 90 -5.31 9.89 0.94
N GLN A 91 -4.46 9.18 0.17
CA GLN A 91 -4.81 8.61 -1.13
C GLN A 91 -5.37 7.19 -0.96
N PRO A 92 -6.69 6.96 -1.15
CA PRO A 92 -7.23 5.62 -1.07
C PRO A 92 -6.92 4.83 -2.33
N TYR A 93 -6.42 3.60 -2.15
CA TYR A 93 -6.12 2.69 -3.24
C TYR A 93 -6.79 1.32 -3.09
N LEU A 94 -6.96 0.68 -4.25
CA LEU A 94 -7.56 -0.64 -4.38
C LEU A 94 -6.50 -1.72 -4.16
N ASP A 95 -6.85 -2.70 -3.35
CA ASP A 95 -6.13 -3.96 -3.20
C ASP A 95 -6.14 -4.76 -4.54
N HIS A 96 -5.00 -5.37 -4.89
CA HIS A 96 -4.85 -6.18 -6.11
C HIS A 96 -5.92 -7.29 -6.26
N GLY A 97 -6.44 -7.81 -5.16
CA GLY A 97 -7.49 -8.82 -5.17
C GLY A 97 -8.78 -8.36 -5.87
N PHE A 98 -9.05 -7.06 -5.89
CA PHE A 98 -10.16 -6.49 -6.66
C PHE A 98 -9.91 -6.63 -8.16
N PHE A 99 -8.73 -6.27 -8.63
CA PHE A 99 -8.32 -6.43 -10.02
C PHE A 99 -8.35 -7.91 -10.46
N LEU A 100 -7.82 -8.82 -9.64
CA LEU A 100 -7.87 -10.26 -9.90
C LEU A 100 -9.29 -10.79 -10.12
N ARG A 101 -10.25 -10.32 -9.31
CA ARG A 101 -11.65 -10.73 -9.46
C ARG A 101 -12.28 -10.20 -10.74
N ALA A 102 -11.99 -8.94 -11.08
CA ALA A 102 -12.45 -8.35 -12.33
C ALA A 102 -11.86 -9.10 -13.53
N TYR A 103 -10.57 -9.40 -13.49
CA TYR A 103 -9.89 -10.18 -14.54
C TYR A 103 -10.53 -11.54 -14.77
N ARG A 104 -10.74 -12.32 -13.71
CA ARG A 104 -11.38 -13.65 -13.80
C ARG A 104 -12.80 -13.62 -14.36
N LYS A 105 -13.46 -12.48 -14.33
CA LYS A 105 -14.79 -12.27 -14.87
C LYS A 105 -14.80 -11.62 -16.26
N GLY A 106 -13.63 -11.20 -16.77
CA GLY A 106 -13.51 -10.43 -18.01
C GLY A 106 -14.12 -9.03 -17.95
N LEU A 107 -14.13 -8.40 -16.77
CA LEU A 107 -14.78 -7.12 -16.47
C LEU A 107 -13.76 -6.07 -15.96
N VAL A 108 -12.53 -6.07 -16.48
CA VAL A 108 -11.47 -5.17 -15.96
C VAL A 108 -11.77 -3.72 -16.30
N ASP A 109 -12.20 -3.42 -17.52
CA ASP A 109 -12.48 -2.05 -17.94
C ASP A 109 -13.61 -1.44 -17.12
N GLU A 110 -14.71 -2.18 -16.92
CA GLU A 110 -15.84 -1.75 -16.10
C GLU A 110 -15.46 -1.59 -14.63
N ALA A 111 -14.61 -2.47 -14.13
CA ALA A 111 -14.12 -2.40 -12.75
C ALA A 111 -13.24 -1.17 -12.51
N ILE A 112 -12.39 -0.80 -13.45
CA ILE A 112 -11.58 0.42 -13.40
C ILE A 112 -12.49 1.66 -13.34
N GLU A 113 -13.46 1.75 -14.23
CA GLU A 113 -14.42 2.86 -14.23
C GLU A 113 -15.24 2.95 -12.94
N ALA A 114 -15.75 1.80 -12.48
CA ALA A 114 -16.53 1.74 -11.24
C ALA A 114 -15.69 2.18 -10.02
N ALA A 115 -14.43 1.78 -9.95
CA ALA A 115 -13.51 2.16 -8.90
C ALA A 115 -13.24 3.67 -8.88
N ALA A 116 -12.95 4.27 -10.05
CA ALA A 116 -12.78 5.71 -10.19
C ALA A 116 -14.04 6.47 -9.78
N ASN A 117 -15.23 6.03 -10.22
CA ASN A 117 -16.52 6.63 -9.86
C ASN A 117 -16.87 6.49 -8.36
N LEU A 118 -16.36 5.44 -7.70
CA LEU A 118 -16.47 5.29 -6.26
C LEU A 118 -15.60 6.32 -5.52
N GLY A 119 -14.52 6.71 -6.16
CA GLY A 119 -13.62 7.74 -5.65
C GLY A 119 -12.25 7.22 -5.24
N PHE A 120 -11.84 6.04 -5.67
CA PHE A 120 -10.46 5.62 -5.56
C PHE A 120 -9.54 6.51 -6.41
N LEU A 121 -8.32 6.69 -5.94
CA LEU A 121 -7.32 7.54 -6.59
C LEU A 121 -6.14 6.75 -7.14
N VAL A 122 -5.98 5.51 -6.68
CA VAL A 122 -4.84 4.67 -7.05
C VAL A 122 -5.31 3.23 -7.23
N MET A 123 -4.71 2.52 -8.17
CA MET A 123 -4.97 1.12 -8.46
C MET A 123 -3.70 0.30 -8.37
N GLU A 124 -3.78 -0.84 -7.70
CA GLU A 124 -2.68 -1.78 -7.54
C GLU A 124 -2.76 -2.89 -8.59
N PHE A 125 -1.70 -3.03 -9.37
CA PHE A 125 -1.49 -4.13 -10.29
C PHE A 125 -0.40 -5.05 -9.75
N MET A 126 -0.43 -6.32 -10.14
CA MET A 126 0.55 -7.30 -9.70
C MET A 126 1.06 -8.15 -10.87
N ASN A 127 2.22 -8.79 -10.67
CA ASN A 127 2.92 -9.57 -11.70
C ASN A 127 2.35 -10.97 -11.96
N THR A 128 1.33 -11.42 -11.25
CA THR A 128 0.85 -12.83 -11.32
C THR A 128 0.01 -13.18 -12.54
N PHE A 129 0.10 -12.41 -13.61
CA PHE A 129 -0.65 -12.62 -14.84
C PHE A 129 0.25 -13.02 -16.00
N ASP A 130 0.90 -14.17 -15.91
CA ASP A 130 1.77 -14.67 -16.97
C ASP A 130 1.03 -14.89 -18.31
N ASP A 131 -0.30 -15.08 -18.23
CA ASP A 131 -1.12 -15.33 -19.41
C ASP A 131 -1.71 -14.07 -20.05
N VAL A 132 -1.49 -12.89 -19.45
CA VAL A 132 -2.02 -11.64 -19.99
C VAL A 132 -1.03 -11.03 -20.97
N PRO A 133 -1.41 -10.85 -22.24
CA PRO A 133 -0.53 -10.18 -23.20
C PRO A 133 -0.15 -8.78 -22.73
N SER A 134 1.10 -8.39 -22.95
CA SER A 134 1.62 -7.07 -22.51
C SER A 134 0.81 -5.89 -23.06
N TRP A 135 0.27 -6.01 -24.29
CA TRP A 135 -0.60 -4.98 -24.87
C TRP A 135 -1.90 -4.80 -24.08
N GLN A 136 -2.45 -5.88 -23.51
CA GLN A 136 -3.66 -5.82 -22.68
C GLN A 136 -3.38 -5.16 -21.33
N LEU A 137 -2.27 -5.50 -20.68
CA LEU A 137 -1.82 -4.83 -19.46
C LEU A 137 -1.61 -3.33 -19.70
N LYS A 138 -1.01 -2.98 -20.84
CA LYS A 138 -0.83 -1.59 -21.25
C LYS A 138 -2.17 -0.87 -21.42
N ALA A 139 -3.15 -1.51 -22.06
CA ALA A 139 -4.47 -0.94 -22.27
C ALA A 139 -5.19 -0.67 -20.93
N TRP A 140 -5.18 -1.61 -20.01
CA TRP A 140 -5.79 -1.43 -18.68
C TRP A 140 -5.09 -0.35 -17.85
N ARG A 141 -3.77 -0.27 -17.90
CA ARG A 141 -3.03 0.81 -17.26
C ARG A 141 -3.42 2.17 -17.84
N GLN A 142 -3.47 2.27 -19.17
CA GLN A 142 -3.91 3.51 -19.81
C GLN A 142 -5.35 3.87 -19.41
N ARG A 143 -6.24 2.85 -19.33
CA ARG A 143 -7.62 3.05 -18.88
C ARG A 143 -7.69 3.61 -17.45
N ALA A 144 -6.87 3.11 -16.53
CA ALA A 144 -6.81 3.63 -15.16
C ALA A 144 -6.37 5.10 -15.15
N ILE A 145 -5.32 5.44 -15.90
CA ILE A 145 -4.84 6.82 -16.07
C ILE A 145 -5.94 7.72 -16.66
N ASP A 146 -6.62 7.27 -17.71
CA ASP A 146 -7.71 8.02 -18.35
C ASP A 146 -8.89 8.27 -17.42
N CYS A 147 -9.09 7.38 -16.45
CA CYS A 147 -10.05 7.52 -15.36
C CYS A 147 -9.52 8.38 -14.19
N GLY A 148 -8.33 8.96 -14.30
CA GLY A 148 -7.72 9.82 -13.29
C GLY A 148 -7.16 9.08 -12.08
N MET A 149 -6.80 7.81 -12.23
CA MET A 149 -6.16 7.01 -11.18
C MET A 149 -4.67 6.85 -11.44
N ASP A 150 -3.87 7.00 -10.39
CA ASP A 150 -2.46 6.62 -10.39
C ASP A 150 -2.29 5.10 -10.24
N LEU A 151 -1.09 4.61 -10.53
CA LEU A 151 -0.80 3.18 -10.55
C LEU A 151 0.31 2.80 -9.58
N ILE A 152 0.12 1.66 -8.93
CA ILE A 152 1.13 0.94 -8.16
C ILE A 152 1.37 -0.40 -8.84
N TYR A 153 2.63 -0.80 -8.93
CA TYR A 153 2.99 -2.17 -9.29
C TYR A 153 3.41 -2.93 -8.03
N GLU A 154 2.75 -4.04 -7.73
CA GLU A 154 3.10 -4.93 -6.63
C GLU A 154 3.77 -6.19 -7.17
N HIS A 155 4.97 -6.46 -6.65
CA HIS A 155 5.73 -7.66 -6.97
C HIS A 155 5.49 -8.75 -5.94
N HIS A 156 5.01 -9.89 -6.40
CA HIS A 156 4.86 -11.12 -5.62
C HIS A 156 5.82 -12.20 -6.10
N PRO A 157 6.28 -13.10 -5.22
CA PRO A 157 7.02 -14.29 -5.63
C PRO A 157 6.19 -15.19 -6.54
N GLU A 158 6.84 -15.86 -7.48
CA GLU A 158 6.18 -16.58 -8.61
C GLU A 158 5.10 -17.58 -8.22
N SER A 159 5.08 -18.10 -7.02
CA SER A 159 4.18 -19.17 -6.60
C SER A 159 3.21 -18.82 -5.49
N GLY A 160 3.31 -17.62 -4.88
CA GLY A 160 2.55 -17.24 -3.69
C GLY A 160 1.03 -17.36 -3.86
N TRP A 161 0.50 -17.01 -5.02
CA TRP A 161 -0.93 -17.02 -5.31
C TRP A 161 -1.47 -18.30 -5.95
N ARG A 162 -0.63 -19.14 -6.52
CA ARG A 162 -1.04 -20.37 -7.23
C ARG A 162 -1.12 -21.60 -6.34
N LYS A 163 -0.77 -21.52 -5.04
CA LYS A 163 -0.68 -22.66 -4.11
C LYS A 163 0.14 -23.83 -4.66
N VAL A 164 1.12 -23.54 -5.47
CA VAL A 164 2.10 -24.54 -5.92
C VAL A 164 3.14 -24.69 -4.81
N GLU A 165 3.57 -25.87 -4.56
CA GLU A 165 4.19 -26.48 -3.39
C GLU A 165 5.26 -25.67 -2.62
N ARG A 166 5.83 -24.60 -3.16
CA ARG A 166 6.74 -23.68 -2.47
C ARG A 166 6.92 -22.38 -3.26
N ALA A 167 6.67 -21.25 -2.61
CA ALA A 167 7.03 -19.96 -3.19
C ALA A 167 8.57 -19.89 -3.38
N ILE A 168 8.99 -19.32 -4.49
CA ILE A 168 10.42 -19.12 -4.81
C ILE A 168 10.65 -17.62 -4.86
N ALA A 169 11.61 -17.15 -4.06
CA ALA A 169 12.00 -15.74 -4.06
C ALA A 169 12.57 -15.33 -5.42
N SER A 170 12.23 -14.14 -5.87
CA SER A 170 12.72 -13.56 -7.10
C SER A 170 14.13 -12.99 -6.89
N ASN A 171 15.02 -13.10 -7.88
CA ASN A 171 16.25 -12.32 -7.87
C ASN A 171 16.02 -10.88 -8.33
N ALA A 172 16.98 -9.98 -8.12
CA ALA A 172 16.86 -8.57 -8.48
C ALA A 172 16.48 -8.35 -9.95
N LYS A 173 17.08 -9.12 -10.86
CA LYS A 173 16.79 -9.03 -12.30
C LYS A 173 15.34 -9.40 -12.63
N GLN A 174 14.79 -10.41 -11.96
CA GLN A 174 13.38 -10.78 -12.14
C GLN A 174 12.44 -9.67 -11.64
N ILE A 175 12.73 -9.12 -10.46
CA ILE A 175 11.93 -7.98 -9.92
C ILE A 175 12.00 -6.79 -10.87
N ILE A 176 13.20 -6.40 -11.29
CA ILE A 176 13.40 -5.26 -12.20
C ILE A 176 12.68 -5.49 -13.51
N SER A 177 12.90 -6.62 -14.18
CA SER A 177 12.29 -6.89 -15.49
C SER A 177 10.77 -6.98 -15.47
N SER A 178 10.19 -7.39 -14.35
CA SER A 178 8.74 -7.42 -14.18
C SER A 178 8.14 -6.04 -13.85
N ALA A 179 8.88 -5.19 -13.14
CA ALA A 179 8.41 -3.87 -12.73
C ALA A 179 8.58 -2.79 -13.82
N GLU A 180 9.67 -2.85 -14.61
CA GLU A 180 9.97 -1.85 -15.65
C GLU A 180 8.78 -1.53 -16.55
N PRO A 181 8.07 -2.50 -17.17
CA PRO A 181 6.96 -2.19 -18.07
C PRO A 181 5.82 -1.43 -17.40
N PHE A 182 5.67 -1.57 -16.08
CA PHE A 182 4.65 -0.84 -15.31
C PHE A 182 5.08 0.59 -15.02
N LEU A 183 6.35 0.80 -14.68
CA LEU A 183 6.90 2.14 -14.46
C LEU A 183 6.97 2.96 -15.76
N GLU A 184 7.32 2.34 -16.88
CA GLU A 184 7.29 2.98 -18.22
C GLU A 184 5.89 3.44 -18.62
N HIS A 185 4.85 2.81 -18.07
CA HIS A 185 3.46 3.15 -18.37
C HIS A 185 2.74 3.84 -17.20
N GLY A 186 3.48 4.49 -16.31
CA GLY A 186 2.93 5.42 -15.35
C GLY A 186 2.73 4.90 -13.94
N ALA A 187 3.14 3.67 -13.60
CA ALA A 187 3.22 3.27 -12.20
C ALA A 187 4.27 4.14 -11.48
N PHE A 188 3.90 4.71 -10.36
CA PHE A 188 4.79 5.60 -9.61
C PHE A 188 5.61 4.88 -8.54
N THR A 189 5.21 3.68 -8.14
CA THR A 189 5.84 2.90 -7.05
C THR A 189 5.89 1.43 -7.42
N VAL A 190 7.01 0.79 -7.05
CA VAL A 190 7.18 -0.66 -6.97
C VAL A 190 6.97 -1.06 -5.52
N LEU A 191 5.93 -1.81 -5.24
CA LEU A 191 5.64 -2.37 -3.95
C LEU A 191 6.18 -3.80 -3.90
N ILE A 192 6.97 -4.13 -2.90
CA ILE A 192 7.48 -5.49 -2.67
C ILE A 192 6.62 -6.16 -1.61
N ASP A 193 6.01 -7.28 -1.99
CA ASP A 193 5.21 -8.08 -1.09
C ASP A 193 6.05 -8.67 0.06
N HIS A 194 5.45 -8.80 1.23
CA HIS A 194 6.13 -9.31 2.42
C HIS A 194 6.63 -10.76 2.24
N GLU A 195 5.92 -11.61 1.48
CA GLU A 195 6.35 -12.98 1.21
C GLU A 195 7.67 -12.99 0.43
N GLU A 196 7.87 -12.06 -0.51
CA GLU A 196 9.13 -11.92 -1.24
C GLU A 196 10.29 -11.62 -0.29
N ILE A 197 10.08 -10.73 0.68
CA ILE A 197 11.09 -10.35 1.67
C ILE A 197 11.40 -11.51 2.64
N GLU A 198 10.36 -12.20 3.11
CA GLU A 198 10.49 -13.33 4.03
C GLU A 198 11.20 -14.53 3.39
N LEU A 199 10.91 -14.82 2.10
CA LEU A 199 11.54 -15.91 1.37
C LEU A 199 13.03 -15.69 1.11
N GLN A 200 13.43 -14.43 0.97
CA GLN A 200 14.83 -14.07 0.73
C GLN A 200 15.68 -14.07 2.00
N ALA A 201 15.06 -13.89 3.17
CA ALA A 201 15.69 -13.93 4.48
C ALA A 201 17.09 -13.26 4.53
N GLU A 202 18.16 -14.05 4.53
CA GLU A 202 19.54 -13.56 4.68
C GLU A 202 20.06 -12.77 3.46
N VAL A 203 19.52 -13.03 2.27
CA VAL A 203 19.96 -12.37 1.02
C VAL A 203 19.07 -11.20 0.61
N ALA A 204 17.97 -10.97 1.32
CA ALA A 204 17.00 -9.91 0.99
C ALA A 204 17.66 -8.54 0.89
N LYS A 205 18.63 -8.27 1.76
CA LYS A 205 19.36 -7.01 1.75
C LYS A 205 20.10 -6.77 0.44
N ASP A 206 20.80 -7.78 -0.06
CA ASP A 206 21.63 -7.65 -1.26
C ASP A 206 20.73 -7.53 -2.50
N VAL A 207 19.74 -8.42 -2.63
CA VAL A 207 18.77 -8.41 -3.75
C VAL A 207 17.98 -7.12 -3.80
N LEU A 208 17.39 -6.72 -2.69
CA LEU A 208 16.55 -5.51 -2.65
C LEU A 208 17.37 -4.23 -2.69
N SER A 209 18.63 -4.24 -2.25
CA SER A 209 19.54 -3.10 -2.44
C SER A 209 19.83 -2.86 -3.92
N GLU A 210 20.04 -3.91 -4.72
CA GLU A 210 20.19 -3.79 -6.18
C GLU A 210 18.92 -3.21 -6.83
N VAL A 211 17.74 -3.66 -6.43
CA VAL A 211 16.45 -3.13 -6.92
C VAL A 211 16.26 -1.67 -6.53
N ILE A 212 16.60 -1.31 -5.29
CA ILE A 212 16.54 0.08 -4.79
C ILE A 212 17.54 0.98 -5.55
N GLU A 213 18.74 0.48 -5.82
CA GLU A 213 19.73 1.23 -6.62
C GLU A 213 19.24 1.49 -8.03
N TYR A 214 18.53 0.53 -8.61
CA TYR A 214 17.99 0.64 -9.96
C TYR A 214 16.82 1.62 -10.09
N PHE A 215 15.80 1.50 -9.22
CA PHE A 215 14.59 2.32 -9.32
C PHE A 215 14.63 3.63 -8.54
N GLY A 216 15.48 3.72 -7.53
CA GLY A 216 15.47 4.79 -6.53
C GLY A 216 14.55 4.46 -5.35
N ARG A 217 15.00 4.83 -4.16
CA ARG A 217 14.32 4.51 -2.88
C ARG A 217 12.91 5.12 -2.78
N ASP A 218 12.74 6.31 -3.29
CA ASP A 218 11.47 7.05 -3.32
C ASP A 218 10.39 6.38 -4.17
N ARG A 219 10.80 5.50 -5.08
CA ARG A 219 9.90 4.68 -5.91
C ARG A 219 9.65 3.28 -5.35
N MET A 220 10.18 2.96 -4.19
CA MET A 220 10.01 1.64 -3.56
C MET A 220 9.11 1.75 -2.34
N ALA A 221 8.27 0.75 -2.14
CA ALA A 221 7.48 0.57 -0.94
C ALA A 221 7.53 -0.90 -0.50
N PHE A 222 7.52 -1.16 0.80
CA PHE A 222 7.70 -2.50 1.35
C PHE A 222 6.51 -2.89 2.21
N GLU A 223 5.88 -4.01 1.88
CA GLU A 223 4.81 -4.56 2.71
C GLU A 223 5.35 -5.13 4.01
N VAL A 224 4.78 -4.67 5.11
CA VAL A 224 5.06 -5.24 6.42
C VAL A 224 4.11 -6.40 6.65
N THR A 225 4.66 -7.52 7.12
CA THR A 225 3.86 -8.71 7.47
C THR A 225 2.78 -8.35 8.49
N SER A 226 1.55 -8.69 8.17
CA SER A 226 0.47 -8.67 9.16
C SER A 226 0.75 -9.73 10.22
N PRO A 227 0.63 -9.40 11.52
CA PRO A 227 0.92 -10.34 12.58
C PRO A 227 -0.10 -11.47 12.58
N LYS A 228 0.23 -12.60 11.95
CA LYS A 228 -0.54 -13.85 12.07
C LYS A 228 -0.37 -14.45 13.47
N GLU A 229 0.76 -14.17 14.11
CA GLU A 229 1.15 -14.67 15.42
C GLU A 229 1.79 -13.54 16.24
N ALA A 230 1.46 -13.42 17.48
CA ALA A 230 1.99 -12.55 18.52
C ALA A 230 2.40 -11.09 18.18
N LYS A 231 1.90 -10.16 18.99
CA LYS A 231 2.09 -8.69 18.92
C LYS A 231 3.54 -8.19 18.83
N MET A 232 4.54 -9.02 19.05
CA MET A 232 5.96 -8.65 19.01
C MET A 232 6.59 -8.77 17.63
N THR A 233 6.05 -9.60 16.75
CA THR A 233 6.70 -9.94 15.47
C THR A 233 6.66 -8.78 14.47
N TRP A 234 5.56 -8.04 14.39
CA TRP A 234 5.44 -6.93 13.45
C TRP A 234 6.34 -5.74 13.82
N TYR A 235 6.50 -5.43 15.12
CA TYR A 235 7.36 -4.32 15.56
C TYR A 235 8.83 -4.62 15.24
N SER A 236 9.27 -5.84 15.49
CA SER A 236 10.61 -6.27 15.07
C SER A 236 10.76 -6.24 13.55
N ASN A 237 9.73 -6.58 12.79
CA ASN A 237 9.77 -6.49 11.33
C ASN A 237 9.93 -5.04 10.86
N ILE A 238 9.14 -4.08 11.36
CA ILE A 238 9.30 -2.66 11.02
C ILE A 238 10.72 -2.17 11.34
N ILE A 239 11.25 -2.50 12.51
CA ILE A 239 12.63 -2.16 12.86
C ILE A 239 13.62 -2.78 11.88
N ASN A 240 13.43 -4.04 11.50
CA ASN A 240 14.26 -4.72 10.51
C ASN A 240 14.19 -4.03 9.14
N TYR A 241 13.01 -3.60 8.69
CA TYR A 241 12.86 -2.83 7.45
C TYR A 241 13.65 -1.52 7.49
N PHE A 242 13.55 -0.75 8.59
CA PHE A 242 14.33 0.46 8.75
C PHE A 242 15.85 0.21 8.84
N GLN A 243 16.25 -0.92 9.39
CA GLN A 243 17.67 -1.34 9.41
C GLN A 243 18.17 -1.76 8.03
N LEU A 244 17.33 -2.47 7.25
CA LEU A 244 17.68 -2.94 5.92
C LEU A 244 17.63 -1.83 4.87
N PHE A 245 16.57 -1.03 4.87
CA PHE A 245 16.26 -0.09 3.80
C PHE A 245 16.45 1.37 4.19
N GLY A 246 16.76 1.65 5.46
CA GLY A 246 16.92 3.00 6.01
C GLY A 246 15.60 3.62 6.46
N LYS A 247 15.71 4.61 7.34
CA LYS A 247 14.57 5.31 7.94
C LYS A 247 13.68 6.07 6.94
N ASP A 248 14.20 6.36 5.76
CA ASP A 248 13.47 7.06 4.70
C ASP A 248 12.68 6.10 3.79
N CYS A 249 12.60 4.79 4.10
CA CYS A 249 11.84 3.84 3.29
C CYS A 249 10.33 4.04 3.47
N ASN A 250 9.58 3.79 2.39
CA ASN A 250 8.12 3.76 2.43
C ASN A 250 7.65 2.38 2.89
N ILE A 251 6.75 2.33 3.85
CA ILE A 251 6.22 1.08 4.42
C ILE A 251 4.71 1.00 4.24
N THR A 252 4.24 -0.20 3.91
CA THR A 252 2.83 -0.47 3.60
C THR A 252 2.24 -1.57 4.47
N ASN A 253 0.93 -1.77 4.37
CA ASN A 253 0.17 -2.73 5.18
C ASN A 253 0.23 -2.46 6.70
N ILE A 254 0.49 -1.21 7.08
CA ILE A 254 0.48 -0.79 8.47
C ILE A 254 -0.97 -0.79 8.99
N MET A 255 -1.20 -1.44 10.10
CA MET A 255 -2.52 -1.40 10.75
C MET A 255 -2.73 -0.04 11.44
N PRO A 256 -3.97 0.48 11.48
CA PRO A 256 -4.26 1.76 12.13
C PRO A 256 -3.67 1.93 13.52
N SER A 257 -3.78 0.90 14.38
CA SER A 257 -3.21 0.90 15.75
C SER A 257 -1.68 1.03 15.77
N GLN A 258 -1.01 0.75 14.67
CA GLN A 258 0.46 0.75 14.59
C GLN A 258 1.01 2.13 14.20
N VAL A 259 0.19 2.98 13.57
CA VAL A 259 0.63 4.28 13.02
C VAL A 259 1.31 5.16 14.07
N MET A 260 0.76 5.18 15.29
CA MET A 260 1.29 6.02 16.38
C MET A 260 2.58 5.49 17.01
N LEU A 261 2.96 4.25 16.68
CA LEU A 261 4.20 3.62 17.15
C LEU A 261 5.35 3.80 16.16
N ILE A 262 5.04 4.25 14.95
CA ILE A 262 6.02 4.58 13.91
C ILE A 262 6.26 6.07 14.00
N ASP A 263 7.39 6.43 14.59
CA ASP A 263 7.83 7.83 14.60
C ASP A 263 8.70 8.05 13.35
N PRO A 264 8.29 8.95 12.43
CA PRO A 264 9.05 9.20 11.22
C PRO A 264 10.39 9.90 11.48
#